data_0df706de181601d6f327d36a428ebc4e
#
_entry.id   0df706de181601d6f327d36a428ebc4e
#
_cell.length_a   1.000
_cell.length_b   1.000
_cell.length_c   1.000
_cell.angle_alpha   90.00
_cell.angle_beta   90.00
_cell.angle_gamma   90.00
#
_symmetry.space_group_name_H-M   'P 1'
#
loop_
_entity.id
_entity.type
_entity.pdbx_description
1 polymer ?
#
loop_
_entity_poly.entity_id
_entity_poly.type
_entity_poly.pdbx_seq_one_letter_code
_entity_poly.pdbx_strand_id
1 'polypeptide(L)'
;MKTSILVLAGAALVGIIGAALHISARDGATWSRGRALYDANCAACHGGNLEGQPNWQSPGADGQLPAPPHDATGHTWHHSDADLIAYITLGGAEALAQMGVTYDSGMPGYGNQLNAEEIADILDYIKSRWPERERRYQAERTASDGGQ
;
A
#
# COMPACT_ATOMS: atom_id res chain seq x y z
N MET A 1 39.39 35.42 -5.78
CA MET A 1 39.01 33.99 -5.77
C MET A 1 38.12 33.55 -4.60
N LYS A 2 38.06 34.23 -3.44
CA LYS A 2 37.26 33.84 -2.27
C LYS A 2 35.74 34.12 -2.41
N THR A 3 35.33 35.13 -3.19
CA THR A 3 33.92 35.48 -3.39
C THR A 3 33.16 34.51 -4.29
N SER A 4 33.80 33.89 -5.28
CA SER A 4 33.17 32.94 -6.20
C SER A 4 32.79 31.61 -5.53
N ILE A 5 33.56 31.17 -4.52
CA ILE A 5 33.31 29.94 -3.79
C ILE A 5 32.06 30.08 -2.89
N LEU A 6 31.86 31.24 -2.28
CA LEU A 6 30.69 31.51 -1.43
C LEU A 6 29.38 31.56 -2.23
N VAL A 7 29.36 32.07 -3.44
CA VAL A 7 28.17 32.12 -4.31
C VAL A 7 27.78 30.71 -4.77
N LEU A 8 28.76 29.87 -5.13
CA LEU A 8 28.51 28.49 -5.56
C LEU A 8 27.96 27.61 -4.41
N ALA A 9 28.49 27.80 -3.19
CA ALA A 9 28.00 27.06 -2.01
C ALA A 9 26.57 27.45 -1.62
N GLY A 10 26.21 28.75 -1.75
CA GLY A 10 24.87 29.24 -1.49
C GLY A 10 23.84 28.70 -2.50
N ALA A 11 24.18 28.66 -3.79
CA ALA A 11 23.29 28.13 -4.82
C ALA A 11 23.03 26.60 -4.66
N ALA A 12 24.05 25.84 -4.28
CA ALA A 12 23.91 24.40 -4.01
C ALA A 12 23.00 24.13 -2.79
N LEU A 13 23.11 24.93 -1.73
CA LEU A 13 22.29 24.77 -0.53
C LEU A 13 20.81 25.07 -0.80
N VAL A 14 20.52 26.12 -1.55
CA VAL A 14 19.14 26.48 -1.96
C VAL A 14 18.53 25.40 -2.84
N GLY A 15 19.31 24.82 -3.77
CA GLY A 15 18.85 23.71 -4.61
C GLY A 15 18.49 22.44 -3.81
N ILE A 16 19.30 22.09 -2.82
CA ILE A 16 19.05 20.91 -1.95
C ILE A 16 17.81 21.12 -1.09
N ILE A 17 17.64 22.30 -0.50
CA ILE A 17 16.46 22.63 0.32
C ILE A 17 15.21 22.62 -0.56
N GLY A 18 15.25 23.19 -1.76
CA GLY A 18 14.13 23.18 -2.69
C GLY A 18 13.72 21.77 -3.10
N ALA A 19 14.68 20.90 -3.41
CA ALA A 19 14.43 19.50 -3.75
C ALA A 19 13.81 18.73 -2.58
N ALA A 20 14.32 18.91 -1.36
CA ALA A 20 13.78 18.25 -0.16
C ALA A 20 12.34 18.68 0.14
N LEU A 21 12.01 19.97 0.00
CA LEU A 21 10.64 20.48 0.18
C LEU A 21 9.69 19.93 -0.88
N HIS A 22 10.15 19.79 -2.14
CA HIS A 22 9.34 19.20 -3.21
C HIS A 22 9.05 17.71 -2.99
N ILE A 23 10.01 16.94 -2.51
CA ILE A 23 9.84 15.52 -2.19
C ILE A 23 8.83 15.38 -1.06
N SER A 24 9.01 16.10 0.05
CA SER A 24 8.08 16.03 1.21
C SER A 24 6.65 16.46 0.86
N ALA A 25 6.47 17.44 -0.04
CA ALA A 25 5.15 17.85 -0.49
C ALA A 25 4.46 16.79 -1.35
N ARG A 26 5.21 16.09 -2.19
CA ARG A 26 4.71 14.96 -3.00
C ARG A 26 4.28 13.79 -2.13
N ASP A 27 5.14 13.39 -1.18
CA ASP A 27 4.84 12.30 -0.26
C ASP A 27 3.58 12.59 0.56
N GLY A 28 3.42 13.82 1.05
CA GLY A 28 2.22 14.25 1.76
C GLY A 28 0.95 14.23 0.90
N ALA A 29 1.04 14.61 -0.38
CA ALA A 29 -0.08 14.58 -1.30
C ALA A 29 -0.49 13.15 -1.67
N THR A 30 0.48 12.27 -1.94
CA THR A 30 0.27 10.85 -2.22
C THR A 30 -0.37 10.16 -1.03
N TRP A 31 0.14 10.39 0.18
CA TRP A 31 -0.44 9.85 1.41
C TRP A 31 -1.90 10.29 1.61
N SER A 32 -2.21 11.57 1.40
CA SER A 32 -3.57 12.11 1.55
C SER A 32 -4.53 11.51 0.53
N ARG A 33 -4.08 11.35 -0.71
CA ARG A 33 -4.88 10.73 -1.79
C ARG A 33 -5.10 9.25 -1.51
N GLY A 34 -4.06 8.51 -1.15
CA GLY A 34 -4.17 7.09 -0.80
C GLY A 34 -5.10 6.85 0.38
N ARG A 35 -5.04 7.70 1.41
CA ARG A 35 -5.98 7.65 2.54
C ARG A 35 -7.41 7.88 2.08
N ALA A 36 -7.69 8.88 1.26
CA ALA A 36 -9.04 9.18 0.79
C ALA A 36 -9.61 8.04 -0.08
N LEU A 37 -8.77 7.46 -0.97
CA LEU A 37 -9.14 6.31 -1.79
C LEU A 37 -9.41 5.07 -0.93
N TYR A 38 -8.59 4.80 0.07
CA TYR A 38 -8.79 3.72 1.03
C TYR A 38 -10.11 3.88 1.80
N ASP A 39 -10.37 5.07 2.32
CA ASP A 39 -11.60 5.36 3.07
C ASP A 39 -12.86 5.16 2.20
N ALA A 40 -12.78 5.52 0.92
CA ALA A 40 -13.90 5.40 -0.01
C ALA A 40 -14.18 3.95 -0.47
N ASN A 41 -13.15 3.11 -0.60
CA ASN A 41 -13.27 1.81 -1.27
C ASN A 41 -13.00 0.60 -0.36
N CYS A 42 -12.19 0.76 0.69
CA CYS A 42 -11.67 -0.37 1.47
C CYS A 42 -12.13 -0.36 2.93
N ALA A 43 -12.27 0.83 3.52
CA ALA A 43 -12.49 1.00 4.95
C ALA A 43 -13.80 0.37 5.45
N ALA A 44 -14.84 0.27 4.61
CA ALA A 44 -16.11 -0.34 4.97
C ALA A 44 -15.97 -1.80 5.42
N CYS A 45 -14.99 -2.53 4.85
CA CYS A 45 -14.70 -3.92 5.19
C CYS A 45 -13.44 -4.04 6.06
N HIS A 46 -12.36 -3.32 5.71
CA HIS A 46 -11.05 -3.47 6.35
C HIS A 46 -10.81 -2.53 7.54
N GLY A 47 -11.82 -1.73 7.90
CA GLY A 47 -11.74 -0.76 9.01
C GLY A 47 -11.07 0.55 8.63
N GLY A 48 -11.55 1.66 9.22
CA GLY A 48 -11.02 3.01 8.94
C GLY A 48 -9.60 3.25 9.48
N ASN A 49 -9.13 2.41 10.40
CA ASN A 49 -7.77 2.42 10.93
C ASN A 49 -6.97 1.16 10.54
N LEU A 50 -7.41 0.44 9.49
CA LEU A 50 -6.79 -0.78 8.99
C LEU A 50 -6.99 -2.00 9.90
N GLU A 51 -7.90 -1.94 10.87
CA GLU A 51 -8.08 -2.95 11.93
C GLU A 51 -8.78 -4.23 11.48
N GLY A 52 -9.38 -4.24 10.29
CA GLY A 52 -10.15 -5.38 9.79
C GLY A 52 -11.44 -5.64 10.56
N GLN A 53 -11.99 -6.84 10.38
CA GLN A 53 -13.19 -7.31 11.07
C GLN A 53 -12.83 -8.25 12.22
N PRO A 54 -13.68 -8.34 13.27
CA PRO A 54 -13.49 -9.30 14.35
C PRO A 54 -13.45 -10.74 13.84
N ASN A 55 -12.62 -11.57 14.46
CA ASN A 55 -12.50 -13.01 14.15
C ASN A 55 -12.13 -13.30 12.66
N TRP A 56 -11.41 -12.40 12.00
CA TRP A 56 -11.06 -12.49 10.58
C TRP A 56 -10.38 -13.80 10.16
N GLN A 57 -9.81 -14.56 11.10
CA GLN A 57 -9.19 -15.87 10.87
C GLN A 57 -10.19 -17.05 10.94
N SER A 58 -11.46 -16.78 11.24
CA SER A 58 -12.49 -17.81 11.39
C SER A 58 -13.61 -17.54 10.39
N PRO A 59 -14.00 -18.55 9.58
CA PRO A 59 -15.09 -18.38 8.62
C PRO A 59 -16.40 -17.99 9.31
N GLY A 60 -17.14 -17.09 8.67
CA GLY A 60 -18.52 -16.77 9.03
C GLY A 60 -19.51 -17.90 8.72
N ALA A 61 -20.78 -17.67 8.98
CA ALA A 61 -21.84 -18.64 8.71
C ALA A 61 -22.02 -18.95 7.21
N ASP A 62 -21.59 -18.06 6.34
CA ASP A 62 -21.54 -18.17 4.88
C ASP A 62 -20.30 -18.93 4.35
N GLY A 63 -19.36 -19.29 5.24
CA GLY A 63 -18.11 -19.94 4.90
C GLY A 63 -17.01 -18.99 4.45
N GLN A 64 -17.28 -17.69 4.32
CA GLN A 64 -16.28 -16.68 3.94
C GLN A 64 -15.52 -16.17 5.18
N LEU A 65 -14.25 -15.84 5.00
CA LEU A 65 -13.48 -15.16 6.04
C LEU A 65 -13.86 -13.68 6.07
N PRO A 66 -14.06 -13.09 7.25
CA PRO A 66 -14.21 -11.65 7.39
C PRO A 66 -12.94 -10.92 6.91
N ALA A 67 -13.09 -9.65 6.55
CA ALA A 67 -11.99 -8.86 5.99
C ALA A 67 -10.81 -8.77 7.00
N PRO A 68 -9.58 -9.15 6.59
CA PRO A 68 -8.43 -9.13 7.48
C PRO A 68 -7.96 -7.69 7.75
N PRO A 69 -7.22 -7.48 8.85
CA PRO A 69 -6.52 -6.23 9.11
C PRO A 69 -5.46 -5.95 8.04
N HIS A 70 -5.29 -4.66 7.72
CA HIS A 70 -4.19 -4.18 6.90
C HIS A 70 -3.08 -3.52 7.72
N ASP A 71 -3.23 -3.44 9.03
CA ASP A 71 -2.17 -3.02 9.95
C ASP A 71 -1.19 -4.17 10.27
N ALA A 72 -0.29 -3.95 11.22
CA ALA A 72 0.71 -4.95 11.60
C ALA A 72 0.12 -6.22 12.27
N THR A 73 -1.15 -6.18 12.72
CA THR A 73 -1.83 -7.33 13.34
C THR A 73 -2.40 -8.30 12.30
N GLY A 74 -2.53 -7.86 11.05
CA GLY A 74 -2.91 -8.69 9.92
C GLY A 74 -1.72 -9.39 9.27
N HIS A 75 -1.91 -9.82 8.01
CA HIS A 75 -0.88 -10.53 7.26
C HIS A 75 -0.56 -9.90 5.88
N THR A 76 -1.13 -8.74 5.57
CA THR A 76 -0.95 -8.04 4.29
C THR A 76 0.52 -7.82 3.94
N TRP A 77 1.35 -7.53 4.92
CA TRP A 77 2.79 -7.32 4.77
C TRP A 77 3.61 -8.59 4.42
N HIS A 78 2.97 -9.76 4.41
CA HIS A 78 3.58 -11.02 3.93
C HIS A 78 3.55 -11.17 2.40
N HIS A 79 2.75 -10.36 1.71
CA HIS A 79 2.56 -10.43 0.27
C HIS A 79 3.43 -9.41 -0.47
N SER A 80 3.81 -9.74 -1.70
CA SER A 80 4.49 -8.81 -2.60
C SER A 80 3.55 -7.72 -3.12
N ASP A 81 4.11 -6.66 -3.69
CA ASP A 81 3.30 -5.63 -4.35
C ASP A 81 2.47 -6.21 -5.51
N ALA A 82 3.04 -7.15 -6.25
CA ALA A 82 2.34 -7.82 -7.35
C ALA A 82 1.10 -8.57 -6.86
N ASP A 83 1.25 -9.35 -5.79
CA ASP A 83 0.12 -10.05 -5.16
C ASP A 83 -0.96 -9.06 -4.68
N LEU A 84 -0.56 -8.02 -3.96
CA LEU A 84 -1.49 -7.03 -3.40
C LEU A 84 -2.23 -6.26 -4.50
N ILE A 85 -1.54 -5.89 -5.58
CA ILE A 85 -2.15 -5.26 -6.76
C ILE A 85 -3.15 -6.22 -7.41
N ALA A 86 -2.82 -7.51 -7.54
CA ALA A 86 -3.73 -8.52 -8.09
C ALA A 86 -4.99 -8.64 -7.24
N TYR A 87 -4.87 -8.74 -5.91
CA TYR A 87 -6.02 -8.79 -5.00
C TYR A 87 -6.94 -7.58 -5.13
N ILE A 88 -6.39 -6.36 -5.20
CA ILE A 88 -7.19 -5.14 -5.36
C ILE A 88 -7.83 -5.09 -6.75
N THR A 89 -7.08 -5.43 -7.80
CA THR A 89 -7.54 -5.32 -9.18
C THR A 89 -8.60 -6.35 -9.52
N LEU A 90 -8.35 -7.62 -9.18
CA LEU A 90 -9.16 -8.77 -9.61
C LEU A 90 -10.22 -9.18 -8.58
N GLY A 91 -10.01 -8.82 -7.32
CA GLY A 91 -10.76 -9.36 -6.19
C GLY A 91 -10.16 -10.66 -5.66
N GLY A 92 -10.54 -11.02 -4.42
CA GLY A 92 -9.88 -12.12 -3.73
C GLY A 92 -10.05 -13.48 -4.38
N ALA A 93 -11.24 -13.80 -4.91
CA ALA A 93 -11.50 -15.10 -5.52
C ALA A 93 -10.66 -15.31 -6.79
N GLU A 94 -10.62 -14.34 -7.70
CA GLU A 94 -9.87 -14.43 -8.96
C GLU A 94 -8.35 -14.38 -8.72
N ALA A 95 -7.88 -13.52 -7.82
CA ALA A 95 -6.46 -13.45 -7.47
C ALA A 95 -5.96 -14.79 -6.91
N LEU A 96 -6.73 -15.43 -6.02
CA LEU A 96 -6.41 -16.76 -5.48
C LEU A 96 -6.45 -17.83 -6.55
N ALA A 97 -7.42 -17.78 -7.48
CA ALA A 97 -7.52 -18.74 -8.57
C ALA A 97 -6.28 -18.70 -9.48
N GLN A 98 -5.72 -17.52 -9.74
CA GLN A 98 -4.46 -17.36 -10.47
C GLN A 98 -3.26 -17.97 -9.75
N MET A 99 -3.31 -18.06 -8.42
CA MET A 99 -2.31 -18.75 -7.59
C MET A 99 -2.60 -20.26 -7.44
N GLY A 100 -3.63 -20.79 -8.12
CA GLY A 100 -4.04 -22.20 -8.05
C GLY A 100 -4.86 -22.54 -6.79
N VAL A 101 -5.37 -21.56 -6.08
CA VAL A 101 -6.20 -21.72 -4.87
C VAL A 101 -7.66 -21.44 -5.20
N THR A 102 -8.54 -22.42 -4.95
CA THR A 102 -9.99 -22.22 -5.07
C THR A 102 -10.55 -21.82 -3.70
N TYR A 103 -11.02 -20.58 -3.60
CA TYR A 103 -11.64 -20.04 -2.40
C TYR A 103 -12.68 -18.98 -2.76
N ASP A 104 -13.85 -19.06 -2.14
CA ASP A 104 -14.93 -18.09 -2.32
C ASP A 104 -14.68 -16.87 -1.42
N SER A 105 -13.95 -15.90 -1.95
CA SER A 105 -13.60 -14.67 -1.25
C SER A 105 -14.67 -13.60 -1.45
N GLY A 106 -15.12 -12.97 -0.37
CA GLY A 106 -16.03 -11.83 -0.42
C GLY A 106 -15.38 -10.51 -0.86
N MET A 107 -14.05 -10.46 -1.08
CA MET A 107 -13.38 -9.25 -1.54
C MET A 107 -13.62 -8.99 -3.04
N PRO A 108 -14.30 -7.89 -3.42
CA PRO A 108 -14.52 -7.57 -4.84
C PRO A 108 -13.26 -7.05 -5.52
N GLY A 109 -13.22 -7.12 -6.86
CA GLY A 109 -12.18 -6.48 -7.67
C GLY A 109 -12.52 -5.01 -7.98
N TYR A 110 -11.51 -4.16 -7.96
CA TYR A 110 -11.62 -2.72 -8.19
C TYR A 110 -10.99 -2.25 -9.51
N GLY A 111 -10.46 -3.14 -10.34
CA GLY A 111 -9.77 -2.79 -11.59
C GLY A 111 -10.63 -2.03 -12.62
N ASN A 112 -11.96 -2.08 -12.50
CA ASN A 112 -12.88 -1.30 -13.33
C ASN A 112 -13.20 0.10 -12.74
N GLN A 113 -12.78 0.38 -11.51
CA GLN A 113 -13.10 1.61 -10.76
C GLN A 113 -11.85 2.43 -10.43
N LEU A 114 -10.73 1.76 -10.19
CA LEU A 114 -9.45 2.36 -9.82
C LEU A 114 -8.41 2.08 -10.90
N ASN A 115 -7.65 3.10 -11.26
CA ASN A 115 -6.50 2.93 -12.14
C ASN A 115 -5.25 2.50 -11.35
N ALA A 116 -4.18 2.15 -12.05
CA ALA A 116 -2.96 1.62 -11.44
C ALA A 116 -2.29 2.61 -10.47
N GLU A 117 -2.36 3.91 -10.73
CA GLU A 117 -1.81 4.94 -9.85
C GLU A 117 -2.60 5.05 -8.54
N GLU A 118 -3.92 5.00 -8.62
CA GLU A 118 -4.82 5.02 -7.46
C GLU A 118 -4.63 3.78 -6.58
N ILE A 119 -4.44 2.60 -7.19
CA ILE A 119 -4.14 1.37 -6.45
C ILE A 119 -2.77 1.48 -5.76
N ALA A 120 -1.75 2.03 -6.43
CA ALA A 120 -0.45 2.26 -5.83
C ALA A 120 -0.52 3.22 -4.64
N ASP A 121 -1.29 4.31 -4.73
CA ASP A 121 -1.49 5.25 -3.63
C ASP A 121 -2.17 4.60 -2.41
N ILE A 122 -3.17 3.74 -2.64
CA ILE A 122 -3.81 2.96 -1.56
C ILE A 122 -2.76 2.08 -0.87
N LEU A 123 -1.93 1.37 -1.63
CA LEU A 123 -0.87 0.53 -1.06
C LEU A 123 0.17 1.34 -0.30
N ASP A 124 0.60 2.49 -0.83
CA ASP A 124 1.54 3.38 -0.15
C ASP A 124 0.96 3.90 1.17
N TYR A 125 -0.34 4.24 1.20
CA TYR A 125 -1.02 4.59 2.44
C TYR A 125 -0.99 3.42 3.44
N ILE A 126 -1.38 2.21 3.04
CA ILE A 126 -1.37 1.02 3.91
C ILE A 126 0.05 0.77 4.45
N LYS A 127 1.06 0.72 3.58
CA LYS A 127 2.47 0.51 3.94
C LYS A 127 3.00 1.58 4.89
N SER A 128 2.55 2.83 4.75
CA SER A 128 2.96 3.93 5.63
C SER A 128 2.52 3.73 7.09
N ARG A 129 1.51 2.87 7.31
CA ARG A 129 0.97 2.55 8.64
C ARG A 129 1.69 1.40 9.33
N TRP A 130 2.54 0.66 8.60
CA TRP A 130 3.30 -0.44 9.18
C TRP A 130 4.52 0.05 9.96
N PRO A 131 4.88 -0.64 11.05
CA PRO A 131 6.19 -0.48 11.67
C PRO A 131 7.32 -0.82 10.69
N GLU A 132 8.53 -0.40 11.00
CA GLU A 132 9.68 -0.57 10.09
C GLU A 132 9.98 -2.04 9.77
N ARG A 133 9.77 -2.95 10.73
CA ARG A 133 10.00 -4.39 10.54
C ARG A 133 9.13 -4.95 9.42
N GLU A 134 7.83 -4.65 9.45
CA GLU A 134 6.84 -5.11 8.47
C GLU A 134 7.09 -4.49 7.10
N ARG A 135 7.41 -3.20 7.04
CA ARG A 135 7.77 -2.52 5.78
C ARG A 135 8.99 -3.15 5.13
N ARG A 136 10.04 -3.43 5.91
CA ARG A 136 11.26 -4.06 5.39
C ARG A 136 11.01 -5.48 4.90
N TYR A 137 10.29 -6.28 5.67
CA TYR A 137 9.92 -7.64 5.26
C TYR A 137 9.15 -7.63 3.94
N GLN A 138 8.14 -6.78 3.81
CA GLN A 138 7.34 -6.66 2.61
C GLN A 138 8.16 -6.19 1.39
N ALA A 139 9.07 -5.24 1.58
CA ALA A 139 9.98 -4.79 0.52
C ALA A 139 10.91 -5.92 0.03
N GLU A 140 11.44 -6.74 0.95
CA GLU A 140 12.23 -7.93 0.60
C GLU A 140 11.39 -8.95 -0.16
N ARG A 141 10.12 -9.14 0.22
CA ARG A 141 9.18 -10.02 -0.47
C ARG A 141 8.92 -9.55 -1.90
N THR A 142 8.64 -8.25 -2.09
CA THR A 142 8.44 -7.63 -3.41
C THR A 142 9.69 -7.79 -4.29
N ALA A 143 10.88 -7.54 -3.74
CA ALA A 143 12.13 -7.68 -4.49
C ALA A 143 12.38 -9.13 -4.96
N SER A 144 11.99 -10.11 -4.16
CA SER A 144 12.13 -11.54 -4.49
C SER A 144 11.22 -11.97 -5.63
N ASP A 145 10.00 -11.43 -5.70
CA ASP A 145 9.04 -11.74 -6.77
C ASP A 145 9.42 -11.08 -8.10
N GLY A 146 9.97 -9.87 -8.07
CA GLY A 146 10.41 -9.14 -9.28
C GLY A 146 11.68 -9.73 -9.95
N GLY A 147 12.32 -10.73 -9.35
CA GLY A 147 13.54 -11.36 -9.84
C GLY A 147 13.33 -12.72 -10.54
N GLN A 148 12.06 -13.13 -10.78
CA GLN A 148 11.74 -14.42 -11.45
C GLN A 148 11.26 -14.17 -12.91
#